data_7ef6c81382866d4af0f277d6958cf796
#
_entry.id   7ef6c81382866d4af0f277d6958cf796
#
_cell.length_a   1.000
_cell.length_b   1.000
_cell.length_c   1.000
_cell.angle_alpha   90.00
_cell.angle_beta   90.00
_cell.angle_gamma   90.00
#
_symmetry.space_group_name_H-M   'P 1'
#
loop_
_entity.id
_entity.type
_entity.pdbx_description
1 polymer ?
#
loop_
_entity_poly.entity_id
_entity_poly.type
_entity_poly.pdbx_seq_one_letter_code
_entity_poly.pdbx_strand_id
1 'polypeptide(L)'
;MTNDIVTADGEIIEQKAVADVSLAIGLTRAEIDTQIATARAWPRSIKRATDDILSLATLDEETATECMYALPRAGKPIQGPSIRLAEIIQQSWGNCRVAARVVHVDRTEKYVEAEGIYHDLETNSATMARVRRRIADSKGRLYSDDMIIVTGNAACSIAKRNAILGGVPKPVWRRAYDASQKVVKGTIETLTVTRDKSLKAFANFGVKPDQVFVALGVVGLEDIGLDHIPILRGMFSALKNGEATVEEMFSGKSGAGPTHEVVKNPLSDKAPEPEKTDAAQPADTTAAPAEAPPPPAAPDNADDIINDAQEPEHATPFSDAGQKAARAGSSRKAMPAELRAPGRESDAAEWVRGYDGVHA
;
A
#
# COMPACT_ATOMS: atom_id res chain seq x y z
N MET A 1 -46.03 -18.13 -19.88
CA MET A 1 -45.80 -17.36 -21.12
C MET A 1 -44.45 -16.67 -20.97
N THR A 2 -43.42 -17.22 -21.61
CA THR A 2 -42.09 -16.64 -21.65
C THR A 2 -42.11 -15.43 -22.56
N ASN A 3 -41.90 -14.25 -22.01
CA ASN A 3 -41.73 -13.02 -22.79
C ASN A 3 -40.27 -13.00 -23.31
N ASP A 4 -40.04 -13.72 -24.40
CA ASP A 4 -38.76 -13.65 -25.07
C ASP A 4 -38.63 -12.29 -25.77
N ILE A 5 -37.57 -11.56 -25.47
CA ILE A 5 -37.27 -10.29 -26.17
C ILE A 5 -36.57 -10.67 -27.45
N VAL A 6 -37.21 -10.44 -28.59
CA VAL A 6 -36.60 -10.63 -29.93
C VAL A 6 -36.03 -9.29 -30.38
N THR A 7 -34.75 -9.28 -30.72
CA THR A 7 -34.07 -8.11 -31.28
C THR A 7 -34.56 -7.83 -32.70
N ALA A 8 -34.32 -6.62 -33.22
CA ALA A 8 -34.69 -6.26 -34.60
C ALA A 8 -34.09 -7.19 -35.66
N ASP A 9 -32.99 -7.88 -35.32
CA ASP A 9 -32.30 -8.83 -36.20
C ASP A 9 -32.75 -10.29 -36.00
N GLY A 10 -33.85 -10.49 -35.18
CA GLY A 10 -34.43 -11.82 -34.96
C GLY A 10 -33.71 -12.68 -33.92
N GLU A 11 -32.72 -12.15 -33.18
CA GLU A 11 -32.02 -12.85 -32.12
C GLU A 11 -32.92 -12.88 -30.85
N ILE A 12 -33.12 -14.08 -30.32
CA ILE A 12 -33.90 -14.28 -29.09
C ILE A 12 -32.97 -14.09 -27.90
N ILE A 13 -33.09 -12.99 -27.17
CA ILE A 13 -32.40 -12.78 -25.91
C ILE A 13 -33.14 -13.57 -24.84
N GLU A 14 -32.58 -14.66 -24.38
CA GLU A 14 -33.13 -15.46 -23.29
C GLU A 14 -33.24 -14.60 -22.03
N GLN A 15 -34.43 -14.46 -21.49
CA GLN A 15 -34.68 -13.75 -20.20
C GLN A 15 -33.82 -14.30 -19.05
N LYS A 16 -33.38 -15.54 -19.14
CA LYS A 16 -32.47 -16.18 -18.17
C LYS A 16 -31.15 -15.47 -18.06
N ALA A 17 -30.54 -15.04 -19.18
CA ALA A 17 -29.25 -14.33 -19.16
C ALA A 17 -29.37 -12.96 -18.46
N VAL A 18 -30.48 -12.24 -18.66
CA VAL A 18 -30.75 -10.95 -18.02
C VAL A 18 -30.99 -11.13 -16.51
N ALA A 19 -31.74 -12.18 -16.13
CA ALA A 19 -31.97 -12.52 -14.71
C ALA A 19 -30.69 -12.90 -13.98
N ASP A 20 -29.81 -13.69 -14.62
CA ASP A 20 -28.54 -14.11 -14.06
C ASP A 20 -27.59 -12.92 -13.85
N VAL A 21 -27.53 -11.97 -14.78
CA VAL A 21 -26.75 -10.72 -14.65
C VAL A 21 -27.31 -9.85 -13.51
N SER A 22 -28.63 -9.70 -13.41
CA SER A 22 -29.28 -8.94 -12.33
C SER A 22 -29.00 -9.54 -10.96
N LEU A 23 -29.04 -10.87 -10.84
CA LEU A 23 -28.71 -11.59 -9.63
C LEU A 23 -27.24 -11.38 -9.24
N ALA A 24 -26.31 -11.50 -10.18
CA ALA A 24 -24.89 -11.27 -9.95
C ALA A 24 -24.58 -9.86 -9.45
N ILE A 25 -25.23 -8.84 -10.05
CA ILE A 25 -25.14 -7.44 -9.60
C ILE A 25 -25.70 -7.30 -8.17
N GLY A 26 -26.86 -7.91 -7.90
CA GLY A 26 -27.48 -7.90 -6.56
C GLY A 26 -26.60 -8.51 -5.48
N LEU A 27 -25.99 -9.67 -5.76
CA LEU A 27 -25.06 -10.34 -4.85
C LEU A 27 -23.80 -9.50 -4.58
N THR A 28 -23.18 -8.93 -5.63
CA THR A 28 -22.01 -8.05 -5.48
C THR A 28 -22.35 -6.82 -4.65
N ARG A 29 -23.52 -6.22 -4.85
CA ARG A 29 -23.96 -5.08 -4.06
C ARG A 29 -24.16 -5.46 -2.58
N ALA A 30 -24.84 -6.56 -2.31
CA ALA A 30 -25.08 -7.04 -0.94
C ALA A 30 -23.75 -7.36 -0.22
N GLU A 31 -22.76 -7.93 -0.95
CA GLU A 31 -21.41 -8.15 -0.43
C GLU A 31 -20.73 -6.84 -0.04
N ILE A 32 -20.77 -5.84 -0.90
CA ILE A 32 -20.18 -4.52 -0.64
C ILE A 32 -20.85 -3.85 0.56
N ASP A 33 -22.19 -3.85 0.60
CA ASP A 33 -22.95 -3.26 1.70
C ASP A 33 -22.63 -3.93 3.04
N THR A 34 -22.48 -5.26 3.04
CA THR A 34 -22.04 -6.03 4.22
C THR A 34 -20.64 -5.63 4.66
N GLN A 35 -19.70 -5.51 3.73
CA GLN A 35 -18.31 -5.09 4.03
C GLN A 35 -18.28 -3.66 4.59
N ILE A 36 -19.06 -2.73 4.05
CA ILE A 36 -19.16 -1.36 4.57
C ILE A 36 -19.75 -1.37 5.99
N ALA A 37 -20.81 -2.14 6.23
CA ALA A 37 -21.39 -2.25 7.56
C ALA A 37 -20.40 -2.80 8.59
N THR A 38 -19.65 -3.85 8.21
CA THR A 38 -18.60 -4.44 9.03
C THR A 38 -17.47 -3.45 9.32
N ALA A 39 -16.98 -2.74 8.28
CA ALA A 39 -15.91 -1.75 8.43
C ALA A 39 -16.29 -0.60 9.39
N ARG A 40 -17.56 -0.18 9.36
CA ARG A 40 -18.06 0.86 10.28
C ARG A 40 -18.25 0.35 11.70
N ALA A 41 -18.63 -0.91 11.88
CA ALA A 41 -18.74 -1.54 13.20
C ALA A 41 -17.38 -1.78 13.85
N TRP A 42 -16.34 -2.03 13.04
CA TRP A 42 -14.98 -2.32 13.47
C TRP A 42 -13.99 -1.34 12.81
N PRO A 43 -13.98 -0.06 13.21
CA PRO A 43 -13.13 0.95 12.61
C PRO A 43 -11.65 0.65 12.86
N ARG A 44 -10.81 1.03 11.89
CA ARG A 44 -9.36 0.86 11.99
C ARG A 44 -8.74 1.76 13.04
N SER A 45 -7.65 1.30 13.63
CA SER A 45 -6.76 2.13 14.44
C SER A 45 -5.60 2.61 13.57
N ILE A 46 -5.49 3.94 13.35
CA ILE A 46 -4.39 4.53 12.58
C ILE A 46 -3.05 4.18 13.21
N LYS A 47 -2.95 4.25 14.54
CA LYS A 47 -1.72 3.92 15.27
C LYS A 47 -1.31 2.48 15.01
N ARG A 48 -2.22 1.51 15.22
CA ARG A 48 -1.95 0.09 14.97
C ARG A 48 -1.55 -0.15 13.52
N ALA A 49 -2.29 0.37 12.56
CA ALA A 49 -1.98 0.20 11.14
C ALA A 49 -0.59 0.75 10.79
N THR A 50 -0.21 1.92 11.32
CA THR A 50 1.11 2.53 11.10
C THR A 50 2.23 1.69 11.70
N ASP A 51 2.04 1.15 12.91
CA ASP A 51 3.01 0.31 13.60
C ASP A 51 3.15 -1.06 12.89
N ASP A 52 2.05 -1.65 12.42
CA ASP A 52 2.05 -2.91 11.67
C ASP A 52 2.76 -2.74 10.31
N ILE A 53 2.47 -1.66 9.55
CA ILE A 53 3.16 -1.37 8.28
C ILE A 53 4.67 -1.25 8.52
N LEU A 54 5.09 -0.52 9.55
CA LEU A 54 6.50 -0.35 9.86
C LEU A 54 7.16 -1.68 10.20
N SER A 55 6.54 -2.46 11.08
CA SER A 55 7.07 -3.75 11.54
C SER A 55 7.19 -4.76 10.41
N LEU A 56 6.16 -4.88 9.56
CA LEU A 56 6.17 -5.79 8.42
C LEU A 56 7.17 -5.36 7.35
N ALA A 57 7.24 -4.07 7.03
CA ALA A 57 8.14 -3.57 5.99
C ALA A 57 9.64 -3.64 6.38
N THR A 58 9.94 -3.84 7.65
CA THR A 58 11.32 -3.93 8.18
C THR A 58 11.61 -5.25 8.89
N LEU A 59 10.78 -6.28 8.65
CA LEU A 59 10.87 -7.58 9.32
C LEU A 59 12.24 -8.24 9.10
N ASP A 60 12.73 -8.18 7.86
CA ASP A 60 14.05 -8.67 7.45
C ASP A 60 14.57 -7.89 6.24
N GLU A 61 15.84 -8.12 5.85
CA GLU A 61 16.47 -7.43 4.71
C GLU A 61 15.79 -7.77 3.37
N GLU A 62 15.30 -8.99 3.21
CA GLU A 62 14.63 -9.43 1.98
C GLU A 62 13.31 -8.69 1.80
N THR A 63 12.45 -8.69 2.82
CA THR A 63 11.19 -7.94 2.84
C THR A 63 11.42 -6.45 2.63
N ALA A 64 12.39 -5.86 3.32
CA ALA A 64 12.75 -4.46 3.15
C ALA A 64 13.21 -4.16 1.70
N THR A 65 13.96 -5.07 1.07
CA THR A 65 14.39 -4.97 -0.34
C THR A 65 13.18 -5.01 -1.27
N GLU A 66 12.23 -5.91 -1.05
CA GLU A 66 11.02 -6.03 -1.85
C GLU A 66 10.09 -4.82 -1.72
N CYS A 67 10.18 -4.05 -0.64
CA CYS A 67 9.42 -2.81 -0.44
C CYS A 67 9.82 -1.66 -1.38
N MET A 68 10.94 -1.78 -2.11
CA MET A 68 11.49 -0.71 -2.94
C MET A 68 11.29 -0.95 -4.42
N TYR A 69 11.11 0.14 -5.14
CA TYR A 69 11.06 0.20 -6.59
C TYR A 69 11.98 1.29 -7.08
N ALA A 70 12.76 1.01 -8.12
CA ALA A 70 13.55 2.02 -8.80
C ALA A 70 13.58 1.77 -10.31
N LEU A 71 13.52 2.84 -11.09
CA LEU A 71 13.63 2.82 -12.54
C LEU A 71 14.61 3.91 -12.98
N PRO A 72 15.69 3.59 -13.70
CA PRO A 72 16.62 4.57 -14.24
C PRO A 72 15.91 5.52 -15.20
N ARG A 73 16.18 6.81 -15.07
CA ARG A 73 15.69 7.84 -15.98
C ARG A 73 16.76 8.92 -16.13
N ALA A 74 17.35 9.06 -17.30
CA ALA A 74 18.21 10.18 -17.70
C ALA A 74 19.09 10.74 -16.56
N GLY A 75 19.88 9.91 -15.87
CA GLY A 75 20.81 10.29 -14.81
C GLY A 75 20.20 10.49 -13.41
N LYS A 76 18.88 10.37 -13.25
CA LYS A 76 18.23 10.34 -11.92
C LYS A 76 17.21 9.21 -11.87
N PRO A 77 17.45 8.13 -11.11
CA PRO A 77 16.48 7.05 -10.97
C PRO A 77 15.21 7.53 -10.27
N ILE A 78 14.06 7.15 -10.84
CA ILE A 78 12.77 7.32 -10.17
C ILE A 78 12.67 6.23 -9.12
N GLN A 79 12.49 6.60 -7.87
CA GLN A 79 12.36 5.69 -6.74
C GLN A 79 11.01 5.85 -6.07
N GLY A 80 10.51 4.77 -5.49
CA GLY A 80 9.26 4.78 -4.75
C GLY A 80 8.93 3.43 -4.11
N PRO A 81 7.79 3.36 -3.42
CA PRO A 81 7.26 2.12 -2.89
C PRO A 81 6.94 1.13 -4.01
N SER A 82 7.30 -0.13 -3.81
CA SER A 82 6.93 -1.23 -4.71
C SER A 82 5.48 -1.66 -4.53
N ILE A 83 5.02 -2.59 -5.36
CA ILE A 83 3.72 -3.24 -5.18
C ILE A 83 3.68 -4.04 -3.87
N ARG A 84 4.82 -4.61 -3.42
CA ARG A 84 4.89 -5.39 -2.17
C ARG A 84 4.64 -4.51 -0.95
N LEU A 85 5.26 -3.33 -0.90
CA LEU A 85 4.94 -2.36 0.16
C LEU A 85 3.49 -1.90 0.09
N ALA A 86 2.94 -1.68 -1.11
CA ALA A 86 1.53 -1.32 -1.25
C ALA A 86 0.59 -2.43 -0.73
N GLU A 87 0.93 -3.70 -0.92
CA GLU A 87 0.18 -4.83 -0.37
C GLU A 87 0.26 -4.90 1.16
N ILE A 88 1.43 -4.67 1.75
CA ILE A 88 1.59 -4.52 3.21
C ILE A 88 0.72 -3.37 3.73
N ILE A 89 0.77 -2.21 3.06
CA ILE A 89 -0.05 -1.06 3.42
C ILE A 89 -1.55 -1.42 3.38
N GLN A 90 -2.01 -2.06 2.30
CA GLN A 90 -3.40 -2.47 2.14
C GLN A 90 -3.87 -3.38 3.28
N GLN A 91 -3.08 -4.41 3.60
CA GLN A 91 -3.42 -5.41 4.61
C GLN A 91 -3.44 -4.80 6.02
N SER A 92 -2.44 -4.00 6.35
CA SER A 92 -2.34 -3.38 7.67
C SER A 92 -3.34 -2.22 7.86
N TRP A 93 -3.63 -1.47 6.80
CA TRP A 93 -4.63 -0.41 6.83
C TRP A 93 -6.04 -0.97 7.02
N GLY A 94 -6.33 -2.12 6.41
CA GLY A 94 -7.61 -2.81 6.53
C GLY A 94 -8.81 -2.02 6.00
N ASN A 95 -9.99 -2.57 6.17
CA ASN A 95 -11.27 -1.94 5.83
C ASN A 95 -11.28 -1.26 4.46
N CYS A 96 -10.71 -1.91 3.45
CA CYS A 96 -10.66 -1.40 2.08
C CYS A 96 -10.85 -2.51 1.05
N ARG A 97 -11.36 -2.15 -0.10
CA ARG A 97 -11.43 -3.01 -1.30
C ARG A 97 -10.41 -2.51 -2.30
N VAL A 98 -9.64 -3.45 -2.85
CA VAL A 98 -8.67 -3.15 -3.90
C VAL A 98 -8.86 -4.13 -5.04
N ALA A 99 -8.87 -3.62 -6.26
CA ALA A 99 -8.95 -4.41 -7.47
C ALA A 99 -8.06 -3.80 -8.56
N ALA A 100 -7.64 -4.62 -9.51
CA ALA A 100 -7.03 -4.15 -10.74
C ALA A 100 -7.49 -5.05 -11.89
N ARG A 101 -7.65 -4.44 -13.07
CA ARG A 101 -8.07 -5.14 -14.29
C ARG A 101 -7.50 -4.47 -15.52
N VAL A 102 -7.30 -5.24 -16.56
CA VAL A 102 -7.08 -4.70 -17.91
C VAL A 102 -8.43 -4.19 -18.42
N VAL A 103 -8.49 -2.93 -18.83
CA VAL A 103 -9.71 -2.30 -19.35
C VAL A 103 -9.68 -2.16 -20.86
N HIS A 104 -8.49 -2.11 -21.48
CA HIS A 104 -8.37 -1.96 -22.92
C HIS A 104 -7.06 -2.54 -23.44
N VAL A 105 -7.10 -3.15 -24.63
CA VAL A 105 -5.92 -3.59 -25.39
C VAL A 105 -6.03 -3.04 -26.79
N ASP A 106 -5.17 -2.07 -27.11
CA ASP A 106 -5.11 -1.47 -28.43
C ASP A 106 -3.91 -2.03 -29.22
N ARG A 107 -4.20 -2.88 -30.19
CA ARG A 107 -3.16 -3.48 -31.05
C ARG A 107 -2.67 -2.51 -32.15
N THR A 108 -3.45 -1.50 -32.48
CA THR A 108 -3.11 -0.49 -33.50
C THR A 108 -2.15 0.53 -32.89
N GLU A 109 -2.54 1.15 -31.76
CA GLU A 109 -1.70 2.06 -31.00
C GLU A 109 -0.68 1.36 -30.11
N LYS A 110 -0.74 0.02 -30.05
CA LYS A 110 0.23 -0.88 -29.38
C LYS A 110 0.40 -0.61 -27.90
N TYR A 111 -0.71 -0.51 -27.17
CA TYR A 111 -0.70 -0.40 -25.72
C TYR A 111 -1.78 -1.26 -25.07
N VAL A 112 -1.55 -1.61 -23.83
CA VAL A 112 -2.55 -2.14 -22.91
C VAL A 112 -2.82 -1.10 -21.83
N GLU A 113 -4.09 -0.92 -21.49
CA GLU A 113 -4.51 -0.04 -20.40
C GLU A 113 -5.09 -0.87 -19.26
N ALA A 114 -4.56 -0.65 -18.05
CA ALA A 114 -5.05 -1.25 -16.83
C ALA A 114 -5.59 -0.18 -15.87
N GLU A 115 -6.57 -0.58 -15.08
CA GLU A 115 -7.21 0.24 -14.06
C GLU A 115 -7.04 -0.43 -12.70
N GLY A 116 -6.56 0.34 -11.72
CA GLY A 116 -6.53 -0.03 -10.31
C GLY A 116 -7.53 0.80 -9.54
N ILE A 117 -8.26 0.17 -8.64
CA ILE A 117 -9.26 0.82 -7.79
C ILE A 117 -8.91 0.50 -6.34
N TYR A 118 -8.92 1.53 -5.51
CA TYR A 118 -8.90 1.46 -4.06
C TYR A 118 -10.17 2.10 -3.53
N HIS A 119 -10.90 1.41 -2.67
CA HIS A 119 -12.11 1.90 -2.02
C HIS A 119 -12.00 1.73 -0.51
N ASP A 120 -12.00 2.82 0.23
CA ASP A 120 -12.04 2.85 1.67
C ASP A 120 -13.48 2.66 2.15
N LEU A 121 -13.72 1.58 2.89
CA LEU A 121 -15.05 1.17 3.31
C LEU A 121 -15.58 1.95 4.53
N GLU A 122 -14.68 2.57 5.31
CA GLU A 122 -15.09 3.40 6.45
C GLU A 122 -15.54 4.79 6.00
N THR A 123 -14.75 5.42 5.12
CA THR A 123 -15.01 6.79 4.65
C THR A 123 -15.83 6.82 3.37
N ASN A 124 -16.01 5.67 2.71
CA ASN A 124 -16.63 5.54 1.38
C ASN A 124 -15.92 6.38 0.31
N SER A 125 -14.60 6.57 0.46
CA SER A 125 -13.76 7.28 -0.50
C SER A 125 -13.11 6.30 -1.47
N ALA A 126 -13.11 6.62 -2.76
CA ALA A 126 -12.51 5.80 -3.79
C ALA A 126 -11.43 6.56 -4.56
N THR A 127 -10.34 5.86 -4.87
CA THR A 127 -9.25 6.34 -5.71
C THR A 127 -9.05 5.38 -6.87
N MET A 128 -8.94 5.92 -8.07
CA MET A 128 -8.70 5.16 -9.30
C MET A 128 -7.38 5.60 -9.92
N ALA A 129 -6.61 4.63 -10.41
CA ALA A 129 -5.38 4.88 -11.16
C ALA A 129 -5.42 4.11 -12.47
N ARG A 130 -5.18 4.79 -13.60
CA ARG A 130 -5.01 4.16 -14.91
C ARG A 130 -3.57 4.17 -15.34
N VAL A 131 -3.16 3.09 -15.96
CA VAL A 131 -1.78 2.87 -16.42
C VAL A 131 -1.81 2.30 -17.83
N ARG A 132 -1.08 2.94 -18.75
CA ARG A 132 -0.86 2.42 -20.10
C ARG A 132 0.55 1.86 -20.18
N ARG A 133 0.66 0.68 -20.77
CA ARG A 133 1.95 0.06 -21.09
C ARG A 133 2.01 -0.32 -22.56
N ARG A 134 3.16 -0.06 -23.16
CA ARG A 134 3.42 -0.42 -24.56
C ARG A 134 3.50 -1.94 -24.69
N ILE A 135 2.88 -2.48 -25.75
CA ILE A 135 2.90 -3.89 -26.14
C ILE A 135 3.64 -4.11 -27.44
N ALA A 136 4.73 -3.37 -27.65
CA ALA A 136 5.61 -3.51 -28.80
C ALA A 136 7.08 -3.37 -28.39
N ASP A 137 7.96 -4.04 -29.12
CA ASP A 137 9.40 -3.98 -28.94
C ASP A 137 9.99 -2.60 -29.35
N SER A 138 11.31 -2.45 -29.17
CA SER A 138 12.03 -1.21 -29.54
C SER A 138 11.98 -0.89 -31.04
N LYS A 139 11.70 -1.89 -31.89
CA LYS A 139 11.53 -1.76 -33.34
C LYS A 139 10.08 -1.51 -33.76
N GLY A 140 9.16 -1.42 -32.80
CA GLY A 140 7.75 -1.18 -33.05
C GLY A 140 6.96 -2.42 -33.46
N ARG A 141 7.49 -3.63 -33.34
CA ARG A 141 6.78 -4.88 -33.63
C ARG A 141 5.92 -5.24 -32.43
N LEU A 142 4.67 -5.61 -32.69
CA LEU A 142 3.73 -6.04 -31.65
C LEU A 142 4.26 -7.29 -30.93
N TYR A 143 4.08 -7.37 -29.65
CA TYR A 143 4.36 -8.56 -28.84
C TYR A 143 3.45 -9.73 -29.20
N SER A 144 3.88 -10.95 -28.88
CA SER A 144 3.02 -12.15 -28.93
C SER A 144 1.87 -12.02 -27.92
N ASP A 145 0.81 -12.79 -28.12
CA ASP A 145 -0.36 -12.77 -27.23
C ASP A 145 0.04 -13.07 -25.77
N ASP A 146 0.94 -14.04 -25.55
CA ASP A 146 1.45 -14.34 -24.21
C ASP A 146 2.17 -13.13 -23.58
N MET A 147 3.01 -12.42 -24.35
CA MET A 147 3.68 -11.22 -23.88
C MET A 147 2.73 -10.05 -23.65
N ILE A 148 1.62 -9.97 -24.39
CA ILE A 148 0.56 -9.00 -24.15
C ILE A 148 -0.11 -9.27 -22.80
N ILE A 149 -0.38 -10.54 -22.48
CA ILE A 149 -0.93 -10.97 -21.18
C ILE A 149 0.03 -10.60 -20.03
N VAL A 150 1.31 -10.93 -20.17
CA VAL A 150 2.36 -10.59 -19.18
C VAL A 150 2.43 -9.07 -18.97
N THR A 151 2.42 -8.28 -20.07
CA THR A 151 2.43 -6.81 -19.99
C THR A 151 1.17 -6.27 -19.34
N GLY A 152 0.01 -6.89 -19.59
CA GLY A 152 -1.26 -6.56 -18.94
C GLY A 152 -1.21 -6.80 -17.43
N ASN A 153 -0.65 -7.92 -16.98
CA ASN A 153 -0.47 -8.23 -15.56
C ASN A 153 0.47 -7.22 -14.88
N ALA A 154 1.56 -6.84 -15.55
CA ALA A 154 2.46 -5.79 -15.06
C ALA A 154 1.75 -4.43 -14.97
N ALA A 155 0.92 -4.06 -15.96
CA ALA A 155 0.11 -2.85 -15.93
C ALA A 155 -0.89 -2.85 -14.76
N CYS A 156 -1.54 -3.99 -14.49
CA CYS A 156 -2.42 -4.19 -13.35
C CYS A 156 -1.69 -4.00 -12.01
N SER A 157 -0.49 -4.58 -11.85
CA SER A 157 0.33 -4.43 -10.64
C SER A 157 0.66 -2.95 -10.38
N ILE A 158 1.06 -2.20 -11.40
CA ILE A 158 1.37 -0.78 -11.28
C ILE A 158 0.10 0.03 -10.96
N ALA A 159 -1.02 -0.25 -11.62
CA ALA A 159 -2.30 0.42 -11.38
C ALA A 159 -2.81 0.16 -9.96
N LYS A 160 -2.73 -1.09 -9.47
CA LYS A 160 -3.06 -1.49 -8.09
C LYS A 160 -2.22 -0.72 -7.09
N ARG A 161 -0.88 -0.73 -7.26
CA ARG A 161 0.05 0.03 -6.41
C ARG A 161 -0.31 1.51 -6.34
N ASN A 162 -0.51 2.14 -7.49
CA ASN A 162 -0.81 3.56 -7.56
C ASN A 162 -2.16 3.90 -6.90
N ALA A 163 -3.17 3.04 -7.04
CA ALA A 163 -4.47 3.21 -6.39
C ALA A 163 -4.35 3.12 -4.86
N ILE A 164 -3.62 2.14 -4.33
CA ILE A 164 -3.39 1.99 -2.89
C ILE A 164 -2.63 3.19 -2.33
N LEU A 165 -1.51 3.57 -2.96
CA LEU A 165 -0.68 4.69 -2.50
C LEU A 165 -1.37 6.04 -2.61
N GLY A 166 -2.34 6.18 -3.53
CA GLY A 166 -3.19 7.36 -3.65
C GLY A 166 -4.36 7.36 -2.68
N GLY A 167 -4.85 6.19 -2.28
CA GLY A 167 -5.99 6.03 -1.37
C GLY A 167 -5.61 6.06 0.11
N VAL A 168 -4.43 5.52 0.48
CA VAL A 168 -3.94 5.55 1.86
C VAL A 168 -3.06 6.79 2.06
N PRO A 169 -3.32 7.62 3.10
CA PRO A 169 -2.57 8.84 3.33
C PRO A 169 -1.06 8.60 3.47
N LYS A 170 -0.25 9.36 2.72
CA LYS A 170 1.22 9.21 2.70
C LYS A 170 1.88 9.22 4.09
N PRO A 171 1.45 10.04 5.09
CA PRO A 171 2.04 10.01 6.42
C PRO A 171 1.98 8.64 7.11
N VAL A 172 0.96 7.81 6.79
CA VAL A 172 0.77 6.48 7.37
C VAL A 172 1.91 5.52 6.98
N TRP A 173 2.35 5.54 5.74
CA TRP A 173 3.31 4.57 5.22
C TRP A 173 4.72 5.13 4.93
N ARG A 174 4.90 6.47 4.87
CA ARG A 174 6.19 7.08 4.55
C ARG A 174 7.30 6.63 5.50
N ARG A 175 7.01 6.58 6.81
CA ARG A 175 8.00 6.16 7.83
C ARG A 175 8.48 4.73 7.59
N ALA A 176 7.59 3.83 7.20
CA ALA A 176 7.93 2.44 6.89
C ALA A 176 8.82 2.34 5.65
N TYR A 177 8.50 3.09 4.58
CA TYR A 177 9.33 3.14 3.39
C TYR A 177 10.74 3.68 3.67
N ASP A 178 10.86 4.78 4.43
CA ASP A 178 12.15 5.36 4.82
C ASP A 178 12.94 4.38 5.71
N ALA A 179 12.27 3.62 6.57
CA ALA A 179 12.89 2.61 7.43
C ALA A 179 13.39 1.41 6.61
N SER A 180 12.60 0.92 5.63
CA SER A 180 13.04 -0.15 4.71
C SER A 180 14.30 0.24 3.95
N GLN A 181 14.37 1.50 3.46
CA GLN A 181 15.58 2.00 2.81
C GLN A 181 16.80 1.98 3.73
N LYS A 182 16.63 2.29 5.02
CA LYS A 182 17.72 2.25 6.01
C LYS A 182 18.19 0.81 6.28
N VAL A 183 17.27 -0.15 6.40
CA VAL A 183 17.60 -1.58 6.56
C VAL A 183 18.45 -2.07 5.39
N VAL A 184 18.07 -1.73 4.17
CA VAL A 184 18.73 -2.19 2.94
C VAL A 184 20.06 -1.48 2.67
N LYS A 185 20.19 -0.23 3.12
CA LYS A 185 21.39 0.58 2.88
C LYS A 185 22.64 -0.08 3.40
N GLY A 186 22.54 -0.82 4.50
CA GLY A 186 23.67 -1.51 5.13
C GLY A 186 24.71 -0.55 5.72
N THR A 187 25.93 -1.07 5.90
CA THR A 187 27.08 -0.34 6.46
C THR A 187 28.23 -0.25 5.46
N ILE A 188 29.19 0.64 5.71
CA ILE A 188 30.41 0.78 4.87
C ILE A 188 31.19 -0.53 4.83
N GLU A 189 31.22 -1.30 5.92
CA GLU A 189 31.91 -2.59 6.01
C GLU A 189 31.33 -3.66 5.09
N THR A 190 30.01 -3.63 4.86
CA THR A 190 29.32 -4.57 3.98
C THR A 190 29.24 -4.10 2.52
N LEU A 191 29.63 -2.86 2.23
CA LEU A 191 29.42 -2.21 0.94
C LEU A 191 30.06 -2.98 -0.22
N THR A 192 31.32 -3.40 -0.11
CA THR A 192 32.04 -4.11 -1.17
C THR A 192 31.34 -5.43 -1.53
N VAL A 193 30.97 -6.22 -0.51
CA VAL A 193 30.24 -7.48 -0.71
C VAL A 193 28.88 -7.24 -1.35
N THR A 194 28.20 -6.17 -0.95
CA THR A 194 26.86 -5.83 -1.47
C THR A 194 26.94 -5.34 -2.92
N ARG A 195 27.96 -4.57 -3.31
CA ARG A 195 28.25 -4.19 -4.69
C ARG A 195 28.36 -5.42 -5.60
N ASP A 196 29.24 -6.36 -5.21
CA ASP A 196 29.50 -7.58 -5.98
C ASP A 196 28.25 -8.47 -6.09
N LYS A 197 27.52 -8.65 -4.99
CA LYS A 197 26.25 -9.39 -5.01
C LYS A 197 25.22 -8.76 -5.93
N SER A 198 25.11 -7.43 -5.91
CA SER A 198 24.17 -6.70 -6.75
C SER A 198 24.51 -6.85 -8.24
N LEU A 199 25.77 -6.70 -8.64
CA LEU A 199 26.17 -6.89 -10.03
C LEU A 199 25.96 -8.33 -10.50
N LYS A 200 26.26 -9.33 -9.66
CA LYS A 200 25.98 -10.75 -9.96
C LYS A 200 24.48 -11.00 -10.14
N ALA A 201 23.63 -10.38 -9.33
CA ALA A 201 22.19 -10.49 -9.46
C ALA A 201 21.68 -9.95 -10.81
N PHE A 202 22.21 -8.81 -11.27
CA PHE A 202 21.88 -8.26 -12.60
C PHE A 202 22.42 -9.11 -13.75
N ALA A 203 23.59 -9.75 -13.59
CA ALA A 203 24.14 -10.66 -14.59
C ALA A 203 23.18 -11.84 -14.90
N ASN A 204 22.40 -12.31 -13.93
CA ASN A 204 21.37 -13.34 -14.13
C ASN A 204 20.25 -12.90 -15.10
N PHE A 205 20.04 -11.60 -15.26
CA PHE A 205 19.14 -11.01 -16.25
C PHE A 205 19.84 -10.66 -17.58
N GLY A 206 21.12 -11.05 -17.75
CA GLY A 206 21.92 -10.73 -18.93
C GLY A 206 22.40 -9.28 -18.99
N VAL A 207 22.35 -8.54 -17.88
CA VAL A 207 22.80 -7.15 -17.80
C VAL A 207 24.30 -7.09 -17.49
N LYS A 208 25.04 -6.31 -18.28
CA LYS A 208 26.49 -6.10 -18.07
C LYS A 208 26.72 -5.02 -17.00
N PRO A 209 27.85 -5.09 -16.24
CA PRO A 209 28.20 -4.07 -15.24
C PRO A 209 28.15 -2.62 -15.78
N ASP A 210 28.67 -2.40 -16.97
CA ASP A 210 28.71 -1.06 -17.59
C ASP A 210 27.29 -0.46 -17.76
N GLN A 211 26.30 -1.30 -18.06
CA GLN A 211 24.90 -0.87 -18.19
C GLN A 211 24.35 -0.43 -16.83
N VAL A 212 24.74 -1.12 -15.76
CA VAL A 212 24.36 -0.75 -14.39
C VAL A 212 25.01 0.58 -14.00
N PHE A 213 26.29 0.78 -14.32
CA PHE A 213 27.00 2.03 -14.04
C PHE A 213 26.34 3.21 -14.74
N VAL A 214 26.03 3.07 -16.03
CA VAL A 214 25.30 4.09 -16.79
C VAL A 214 23.93 4.39 -16.18
N ALA A 215 23.20 3.35 -15.76
CA ALA A 215 21.88 3.52 -15.15
C ALA A 215 21.92 4.25 -13.80
N LEU A 216 23.01 4.09 -13.05
CA LEU A 216 23.24 4.77 -11.77
C LEU A 216 23.87 6.17 -11.95
N GLY A 217 24.46 6.45 -13.13
CA GLY A 217 25.21 7.67 -13.38
C GLY A 217 26.60 7.68 -12.72
N VAL A 218 27.21 6.49 -12.51
CA VAL A 218 28.53 6.31 -11.94
C VAL A 218 29.52 5.84 -13.01
N VAL A 219 30.83 6.02 -12.78
CA VAL A 219 31.87 5.65 -13.74
C VAL A 219 32.31 4.19 -13.55
N GLY A 220 32.28 3.70 -12.32
CA GLY A 220 32.75 2.36 -12.01
C GLY A 220 32.23 1.80 -10.69
N LEU A 221 32.71 0.58 -10.35
CA LEU A 221 32.26 -0.15 -9.17
C LEU A 221 32.53 0.64 -7.87
N GLU A 222 33.66 1.31 -7.77
CA GLU A 222 34.09 2.03 -6.56
C GLU A 222 33.23 3.28 -6.29
N ASP A 223 32.59 3.83 -7.32
CA ASP A 223 31.73 5.00 -7.21
C ASP A 223 30.32 4.63 -6.66
N ILE A 224 30.01 3.34 -6.58
CA ILE A 224 28.75 2.86 -5.99
C ILE A 224 28.85 3.02 -4.48
N GLY A 225 28.29 4.10 -3.94
CA GLY A 225 28.20 4.34 -2.49
C GLY A 225 26.97 3.70 -1.85
N LEU A 226 26.87 3.82 -0.52
CA LEU A 226 25.72 3.31 0.26
C LEU A 226 24.36 3.83 -0.25
N ASP A 227 24.31 5.06 -0.77
CA ASP A 227 23.07 5.65 -1.30
C ASP A 227 22.62 5.00 -2.60
N HIS A 228 23.49 4.33 -3.33
CA HIS A 228 23.16 3.58 -4.54
C HIS A 228 22.58 2.19 -4.25
N ILE A 229 22.81 1.63 -3.05
CA ILE A 229 22.34 0.27 -2.71
C ILE A 229 20.81 0.16 -2.73
N PRO A 230 20.03 1.05 -2.11
CA PRO A 230 18.57 1.02 -2.23
C PRO A 230 18.08 1.16 -3.68
N ILE A 231 18.80 1.92 -4.51
CA ILE A 231 18.48 2.08 -5.94
C ILE A 231 18.67 0.75 -6.68
N LEU A 232 19.84 0.11 -6.51
CA LEU A 232 20.14 -1.19 -7.10
C LEU A 232 19.12 -2.27 -6.68
N ARG A 233 18.79 -2.31 -5.40
CA ARG A 233 17.77 -3.22 -4.87
C ARG A 233 16.39 -2.94 -5.46
N GLY A 234 16.01 -1.67 -5.56
CA GLY A 234 14.74 -1.26 -6.18
C GLY A 234 14.68 -1.58 -7.67
N MET A 235 15.78 -1.44 -8.41
CA MET A 235 15.89 -1.85 -9.82
C MET A 235 15.74 -3.36 -9.97
N PHE A 236 16.41 -4.14 -9.12
CA PHE A 236 16.30 -5.58 -9.10
C PHE A 236 14.87 -6.04 -8.78
N SER A 237 14.23 -5.42 -7.79
CA SER A 237 12.84 -5.69 -7.42
C SER A 237 11.87 -5.40 -8.58
N ALA A 238 12.06 -4.28 -9.30
CA ALA A 238 11.25 -3.92 -10.45
C ALA A 238 11.36 -4.95 -11.60
N LEU A 239 12.56 -5.49 -11.84
CA LEU A 239 12.77 -6.57 -12.82
C LEU A 239 12.13 -7.89 -12.35
N LYS A 240 12.38 -8.29 -11.10
CA LYS A 240 11.84 -9.53 -10.49
C LYS A 240 10.30 -9.54 -10.52
N ASN A 241 9.68 -8.41 -10.26
CA ASN A 241 8.22 -8.27 -10.22
C ASN A 241 7.59 -8.02 -11.61
N GLY A 242 8.40 -7.93 -12.69
CA GLY A 242 7.90 -7.63 -14.03
C GLY A 242 7.37 -6.20 -14.20
N GLU A 243 7.64 -5.30 -13.26
CA GLU A 243 7.25 -3.88 -13.34
C GLU A 243 8.06 -3.11 -14.38
N ALA A 244 9.26 -3.59 -14.71
CA ALA A 244 10.12 -3.09 -15.78
C ALA A 244 10.79 -4.25 -16.53
N THR A 245 11.09 -4.03 -17.81
CA THR A 245 11.90 -4.97 -18.61
C THR A 245 13.37 -4.52 -18.60
N VAL A 246 14.29 -5.44 -18.90
CA VAL A 246 15.72 -5.13 -19.05
C VAL A 246 15.93 -4.05 -20.10
N GLU A 247 15.21 -4.11 -21.22
CA GLU A 247 15.28 -3.11 -22.27
C GLU A 247 14.83 -1.72 -21.79
N GLU A 248 13.72 -1.64 -21.06
CA GLU A 248 13.22 -0.38 -20.51
C GLU A 248 14.19 0.23 -19.50
N MET A 249 14.88 -0.62 -18.73
CA MET A 249 15.75 -0.20 -17.66
C MET A 249 17.16 0.21 -18.15
N PHE A 250 17.72 -0.50 -19.14
CA PHE A 250 19.14 -0.36 -19.51
C PHE A 250 19.39 0.04 -20.96
N SER A 251 18.38 0.20 -21.81
CA SER A 251 18.58 0.53 -23.25
C SER A 251 19.04 1.96 -23.52
N GLY A 252 19.16 2.79 -22.51
CA GLY A 252 19.54 4.21 -22.66
C GLY A 252 18.52 5.08 -23.43
N LYS A 253 17.54 4.45 -24.07
CA LYS A 253 16.40 5.12 -24.69
C LYS A 253 15.27 5.12 -23.67
N SER A 254 15.07 6.25 -23.01
CA SER A 254 13.90 6.49 -22.16
C SER A 254 12.66 6.13 -22.95
N GLY A 255 12.12 4.93 -22.72
CA GLY A 255 10.78 4.60 -23.18
C GLY A 255 9.86 5.69 -22.65
N ALA A 256 9.11 6.33 -23.50
CA ALA A 256 8.06 7.25 -23.13
C ALA A 256 7.03 6.49 -22.30
N GLY A 257 7.26 6.45 -20.99
CA GLY A 257 6.15 6.27 -20.06
C GLY A 257 5.29 7.52 -20.17
N PRO A 258 4.01 7.47 -19.75
CA PRO A 258 3.16 8.63 -19.84
C PRO A 258 3.90 9.82 -19.23
N THR A 259 4.27 10.76 -20.07
CA THR A 259 4.65 12.07 -19.62
C THR A 259 3.47 12.58 -18.83
N HIS A 260 3.57 12.56 -17.50
CA HIS A 260 2.96 13.64 -16.77
C HIS A 260 3.66 14.89 -17.35
N GLU A 261 3.02 15.50 -18.33
CA GLU A 261 3.24 16.91 -18.56
C GLU A 261 3.13 17.54 -17.17
N VAL A 262 4.27 18.03 -16.70
CA VAL A 262 4.24 18.95 -15.56
C VAL A 262 3.40 20.09 -16.12
N VAL A 263 2.12 20.09 -15.75
CA VAL A 263 1.23 21.23 -15.97
C VAL A 263 1.98 22.36 -15.28
N LYS A 264 2.64 23.19 -16.10
CA LYS A 264 3.27 24.42 -15.62
C LYS A 264 2.15 25.16 -14.92
N ASN A 265 2.29 25.30 -13.59
CA ASN A 265 1.35 26.08 -12.81
C ASN A 265 1.30 27.48 -13.43
N PRO A 266 0.17 27.91 -14.02
CA PRO A 266 0.06 29.23 -14.64
C PRO A 266 0.21 30.37 -13.63
N LEU A 267 0.33 30.07 -12.34
CA LEU A 267 0.56 31.02 -11.25
C LEU A 267 2.04 31.14 -10.86
N SER A 268 2.99 30.54 -11.58
CA SER A 268 4.43 30.67 -11.31
C SER A 268 5.13 31.74 -12.17
N ASP A 269 4.38 32.64 -12.78
CA ASP A 269 4.98 33.80 -13.41
C ASP A 269 5.52 34.75 -12.32
N LYS A 270 6.84 34.91 -12.37
CA LYS A 270 7.68 35.80 -11.62
C LYS A 270 6.97 37.11 -11.31
N ALA A 271 6.77 37.39 -10.03
CA ALA A 271 6.59 38.78 -9.59
C ALA A 271 7.84 39.61 -10.00
N PRO A 272 7.68 40.75 -10.59
CA PRO A 272 8.81 41.64 -10.87
C PRO A 272 9.39 42.16 -9.56
N GLU A 273 10.70 42.18 -9.49
CA GLU A 273 11.54 42.74 -8.44
C GLU A 273 11.14 44.20 -8.20
N PRO A 274 10.91 44.66 -6.97
CA PRO A 274 10.60 46.08 -6.73
C PRO A 274 11.87 46.90 -6.84
N GLU A 275 11.88 47.86 -7.80
CA GLU A 275 12.82 48.98 -7.84
C GLU A 275 12.68 49.81 -6.57
N LYS A 276 13.84 50.14 -5.99
CA LYS A 276 13.98 51.05 -4.86
C LYS A 276 13.67 52.49 -5.32
N THR A 277 12.67 53.09 -4.72
CA THR A 277 12.59 54.58 -4.67
C THR A 277 12.22 55.01 -3.25
N ASP A 278 12.93 56.08 -2.85
CA ASP A 278 12.99 56.67 -1.52
C ASP A 278 11.67 57.34 -1.04
N ALA A 279 11.53 57.29 0.27
CA ALA A 279 10.98 58.25 1.24
C ALA A 279 9.70 59.05 0.91
N ALA A 280 8.67 58.80 1.71
CA ALA A 280 7.99 59.84 2.55
C ALA A 280 6.89 59.19 3.43
N GLN A 281 6.99 59.36 4.73
CA GLN A 281 5.94 59.20 5.77
C GLN A 281 5.25 60.56 5.97
N PRO A 282 4.17 60.71 6.78
CA PRO A 282 3.10 59.80 7.18
C PRO A 282 1.69 60.43 7.02
N ALA A 283 0.63 59.65 7.14
CA ALA A 283 -0.65 60.12 7.73
C ALA A 283 -1.49 58.96 8.26
N ASP A 284 -1.76 59.10 9.53
CA ASP A 284 -2.72 58.39 10.37
C ASP A 284 -4.11 58.25 9.75
N THR A 285 -4.70 57.07 9.81
CA THR A 285 -6.15 56.98 10.14
C THR A 285 -6.48 55.54 10.57
N THR A 286 -6.85 55.44 11.82
CA THR A 286 -7.47 54.38 12.59
C THR A 286 -8.73 53.81 11.93
N ALA A 287 -8.81 52.51 11.77
CA ALA A 287 -10.05 51.74 11.90
C ALA A 287 -9.72 50.25 12.07
N ALA A 288 -9.94 49.73 13.25
CA ALA A 288 -9.89 48.32 13.60
C ALA A 288 -11.07 47.57 12.98
N PRO A 289 -10.88 46.33 12.48
CA PRO A 289 -11.98 45.43 12.20
C PRO A 289 -12.45 44.74 13.51
N ALA A 290 -13.75 44.67 13.66
CA ALA A 290 -14.46 44.08 14.77
C ALA A 290 -14.09 42.59 14.98
N GLU A 291 -13.84 42.28 16.23
CA GLU A 291 -13.66 40.94 16.80
C GLU A 291 -14.95 40.10 16.63
N ALA A 292 -14.79 38.86 16.08
CA ALA A 292 -15.85 37.88 16.07
C ALA A 292 -16.07 37.33 17.50
N PRO A 293 -17.31 37.05 17.92
CA PRO A 293 -17.59 36.56 19.25
C PRO A 293 -17.01 35.16 19.48
N PRO A 294 -16.56 34.87 20.74
CA PRO A 294 -16.01 33.57 21.09
C PRO A 294 -17.10 32.47 21.05
N PRO A 295 -16.72 31.20 20.73
CA PRO A 295 -17.65 30.11 20.84
C PRO A 295 -18.11 29.85 22.27
N PRO A 296 -19.33 29.33 22.49
CA PRO A 296 -19.87 29.09 23.82
C PRO A 296 -19.03 28.06 24.58
N ALA A 297 -18.80 28.33 25.86
CA ALA A 297 -18.09 27.49 26.80
C ALA A 297 -18.77 26.11 26.90
N ALA A 298 -17.95 25.04 26.84
CA ALA A 298 -18.37 23.69 27.18
C ALA A 298 -18.75 23.63 28.68
N PRO A 299 -19.76 22.83 29.06
CA PRO A 299 -20.11 22.70 30.47
C PRO A 299 -19.00 21.94 31.21
N ASP A 300 -18.58 22.52 32.32
CA ASP A 300 -17.77 21.88 33.37
C ASP A 300 -18.61 20.76 33.99
N ASN A 301 -18.41 19.52 33.57
CA ASN A 301 -18.73 18.30 34.29
C ASN A 301 -18.12 17.10 33.55
N ALA A 302 -16.80 16.98 33.58
CA ALA A 302 -16.08 15.84 33.03
C ALA A 302 -15.25 15.09 34.09
N ASP A 303 -15.71 15.10 35.35
CA ASP A 303 -14.99 14.39 36.44
C ASP A 303 -15.85 13.39 37.20
N ASP A 304 -16.79 12.71 36.55
CA ASP A 304 -17.53 11.62 37.23
C ASP A 304 -18.03 10.53 36.27
N ILE A 305 -17.22 10.05 35.29
CA ILE A 305 -17.43 8.75 34.66
C ILE A 305 -16.05 8.13 34.36
N ILE A 306 -15.29 7.82 35.38
CA ILE A 306 -14.31 6.75 35.37
C ILE A 306 -14.90 5.69 36.28
N ASN A 307 -15.66 4.78 35.69
CA ASN A 307 -15.73 3.44 36.24
C ASN A 307 -16.28 2.43 35.23
N ASP A 308 -15.57 1.32 35.16
CA ASP A 308 -16.01 -0.01 34.76
C ASP A 308 -16.54 -0.20 33.32
N ALA A 309 -15.62 -0.18 32.37
CA ALA A 309 -15.66 -1.15 31.31
C ALA A 309 -14.40 -2.03 31.41
N GLN A 310 -14.45 -3.02 32.29
CA GLN A 310 -13.62 -4.20 32.15
C GLN A 310 -13.89 -4.76 30.75
N GLU A 311 -12.85 -4.71 29.89
CA GLU A 311 -12.82 -5.51 28.67
C GLU A 311 -13.14 -6.97 29.07
N PRO A 312 -14.04 -7.67 28.39
CA PRO A 312 -14.19 -9.08 28.59
C PRO A 312 -12.86 -9.74 28.21
N GLU A 313 -12.10 -10.17 29.21
CA GLU A 313 -10.95 -11.06 29.00
C GLU A 313 -11.42 -12.18 28.07
N HIS A 314 -10.77 -12.35 26.94
CA HIS A 314 -10.99 -13.49 26.07
C HIS A 314 -10.78 -14.75 26.91
N ALA A 315 -11.89 -15.40 27.30
CA ALA A 315 -11.86 -16.64 28.06
C ALA A 315 -11.13 -17.68 27.20
N THR A 316 -9.94 -18.08 27.65
CA THR A 316 -9.22 -19.18 27.01
C THR A 316 -9.81 -20.51 27.45
N PRO A 317 -9.67 -21.58 26.67
CA PRO A 317 -10.18 -22.92 27.06
C PRO A 317 -9.70 -23.38 28.44
N PHE A 318 -8.52 -22.92 28.87
CA PHE A 318 -7.94 -23.26 30.18
C PHE A 318 -8.49 -22.42 31.31
N SER A 319 -8.77 -21.12 31.07
CA SER A 319 -9.46 -20.24 32.00
C SER A 319 -10.88 -20.76 32.30
N ASP A 320 -11.63 -21.15 31.26
CA ASP A 320 -12.98 -21.73 31.40
C ASP A 320 -12.96 -23.05 32.18
N ALA A 321 -11.95 -23.89 31.94
CA ALA A 321 -11.78 -25.13 32.68
C ALA A 321 -11.50 -24.89 34.17
N GLY A 322 -10.72 -23.85 34.51
CA GLY A 322 -10.46 -23.39 35.87
C GLY A 322 -11.71 -22.91 36.56
N GLN A 323 -12.50 -22.06 35.91
CA GLN A 323 -13.78 -21.55 36.41
C GLN A 323 -14.79 -22.69 36.68
N LYS A 324 -14.86 -23.66 35.75
CA LYS A 324 -15.73 -24.83 35.88
C LYS A 324 -15.33 -25.67 37.08
N ALA A 325 -14.03 -25.90 37.32
CA ALA A 325 -13.53 -26.63 38.47
C ALA A 325 -13.87 -25.91 39.80
N ALA A 326 -13.72 -24.56 39.84
CA ALA A 326 -14.09 -23.78 41.02
C ALA A 326 -15.58 -23.83 41.31
N ARG A 327 -16.46 -23.68 40.32
CA ARG A 327 -17.91 -23.79 40.44
C ARG A 327 -18.38 -25.17 40.87
N ALA A 328 -17.61 -26.22 40.51
CA ALA A 328 -17.86 -27.59 40.94
C ALA A 328 -17.35 -27.90 42.35
N GLY A 329 -16.81 -26.92 43.08
CA GLY A 329 -16.26 -27.09 44.43
C GLY A 329 -14.96 -27.91 44.48
N SER A 330 -14.29 -28.09 43.34
CA SER A 330 -13.03 -28.81 43.28
C SER A 330 -11.89 -28.00 43.92
N SER A 331 -10.94 -28.65 44.56
CA SER A 331 -9.77 -27.96 45.12
C SER A 331 -8.89 -27.43 44.00
N ARG A 332 -8.21 -26.26 44.22
CA ARG A 332 -7.18 -25.70 43.32
C ARG A 332 -6.10 -26.70 42.93
N LYS A 333 -5.87 -27.72 43.77
CA LYS A 333 -4.96 -28.86 43.50
C LYS A 333 -5.51 -29.85 42.47
N ALA A 334 -6.77 -29.72 42.04
CA ALA A 334 -7.41 -30.57 41.05
C ALA A 334 -7.09 -30.15 39.59
N MET A 335 -6.15 -29.20 39.39
CA MET A 335 -5.65 -28.86 38.05
C MET A 335 -5.17 -30.13 37.31
N PRO A 336 -5.55 -30.32 36.02
CA PRO A 336 -5.15 -31.50 35.25
C PRO A 336 -3.63 -31.73 35.26
N ALA A 337 -3.23 -33.00 35.37
CA ALA A 337 -1.80 -33.37 35.42
C ALA A 337 -1.04 -32.92 34.16
N GLU A 338 -1.73 -32.86 33.01
CA GLU A 338 -1.18 -32.42 31.72
C GLU A 338 -0.73 -30.97 31.76
N LEU A 339 -1.38 -30.11 32.55
CA LEU A 339 -1.02 -28.70 32.71
C LEU A 339 0.15 -28.48 33.68
N ARG A 340 0.57 -29.53 34.39
CA ARG A 340 1.72 -29.51 35.31
C ARG A 340 3.02 -29.96 34.64
N ALA A 341 2.97 -30.33 33.34
CA ALA A 341 4.13 -30.78 32.61
C ALA A 341 5.06 -29.56 32.28
N PRO A 342 6.41 -29.77 32.22
CA PRO A 342 7.34 -28.76 31.82
C PRO A 342 6.99 -28.17 30.43
N GLY A 343 7.03 -26.83 30.28
CA GLY A 343 6.68 -26.11 29.03
C GLY A 343 5.22 -25.70 28.91
N ARG A 344 4.38 -25.96 29.93
CA ARG A 344 2.97 -25.57 29.98
C ARG A 344 2.63 -24.59 31.11
N GLU A 345 3.62 -23.84 31.55
CA GLU A 345 3.47 -22.91 32.68
C GLU A 345 2.46 -21.80 32.39
N SER A 346 2.35 -21.36 31.12
CA SER A 346 1.39 -20.34 30.67
C SER A 346 -0.07 -20.88 30.80
N ASP A 347 -0.31 -22.08 30.30
CA ASP A 347 -1.64 -22.73 30.33
C ASP A 347 -2.08 -23.04 31.78
N ALA A 348 -1.14 -23.43 32.61
CA ALA A 348 -1.36 -23.65 34.04
C ALA A 348 -1.73 -22.35 34.78
N ALA A 349 -1.05 -21.23 34.44
CA ALA A 349 -1.33 -19.93 35.00
C ALA A 349 -2.72 -19.41 34.57
N GLU A 350 -3.15 -19.67 33.34
CA GLU A 350 -4.49 -19.34 32.86
C GLU A 350 -5.57 -20.14 33.56
N TRP A 351 -5.37 -21.42 33.76
CA TRP A 351 -6.26 -22.26 34.52
C TRP A 351 -6.44 -21.77 35.97
N VAL A 352 -5.32 -21.41 36.63
CA VAL A 352 -5.33 -20.85 37.98
C VAL A 352 -6.07 -19.52 38.04
N ARG A 353 -5.86 -18.66 37.07
CA ARG A 353 -6.53 -17.35 36.97
C ARG A 353 -8.04 -17.52 36.83
N GLY A 354 -8.48 -18.44 35.97
CA GLY A 354 -9.89 -18.77 35.84
C GLY A 354 -10.49 -19.36 37.10
N TYR A 355 -9.74 -20.22 37.83
CA TYR A 355 -10.17 -20.79 39.11
C TYR A 355 -10.32 -19.71 40.20
N ASP A 356 -9.32 -18.88 40.37
CA ASP A 356 -9.29 -17.86 41.43
C ASP A 356 -10.34 -16.74 41.16
N GLY A 357 -10.64 -16.42 39.88
CA GLY A 357 -11.65 -15.45 39.49
C GLY A 357 -13.11 -15.80 39.85
N VAL A 358 -13.40 -17.03 40.26
CA VAL A 358 -14.73 -17.45 40.77
C VAL A 358 -14.84 -17.22 42.27
N HIS A 359 -13.73 -17.08 42.96
CA HIS A 359 -13.66 -16.95 44.43
C HIS A 359 -13.25 -15.54 44.87
N ALA A 360 -12.99 -14.61 43.92
CA ALA A 360 -12.80 -13.19 44.17
C ALA A 360 -14.12 -12.44 44.05
#